data_5b8ad0acac1abd19f4d19ee5b3738348
#
_entry.id   5b8ad0acac1abd19f4d19ee5b3738348
#
_cell.length_a   1.000
_cell.length_b   1.000
_cell.length_c   1.000
_cell.angle_alpha   90.00
_cell.angle_beta   90.00
_cell.angle_gamma   90.00
#
_symmetry.space_group_name_H-M   'P 1'
#
loop_
_entity.id
_entity.type
_entity.pdbx_description
1 polymer ?
#
loop_
_entity_poly.entity_id
_entity_poly.type
_entity_poly.pdbx_seq_one_letter_code
_entity_poly.pdbx_strand_id
1 'polypeptide(L)'
;MTDSAYKDHLGRPIVAVTGMGIITSLGQGLQDNWAALSSGTSGIHAINRFPTEGISTRIAGTVDFIDIPVPNAVERSYAFARETTIEALASAGLSGDFNGPLFLAAPPIEPEWSARFELADRSPPADHPGDAYERFLSALRQRPDPAFHEAALFGAISERLADRFGTRGLPVTLSTACASGATAIQLGVEAIRQGRTTRALTVATDGSLSAEALIRFSLLSALSTQNDPPTKASKPFSKDRDGFVIAEGAATLVLESLEAAVARGAKVLGIMRGCGEKADSFHRTRSSPDGGPAIATMRAALADAGLDAADVGYINAHGTSTPENDKMEYGSMLAVFGERLASIPLSSNKSMIGHTLTAAGAVEAVFSLQTMLSGTLPPTINYTNPDPAITLDVVPNKKREKQVNFVVSNSFGFGGQNASLVMALEPA
;
A
#
# COMPACT_ATOMS: atom_id res chain seq x y z
N MET A 1 14.50 -33.14 5.77
CA MET A 1 13.05 -32.88 5.76
C MET A 1 12.49 -33.55 4.52
N THR A 2 11.30 -34.13 4.59
CA THR A 2 10.64 -34.70 3.42
C THR A 2 10.18 -33.61 2.47
N ASP A 3 10.09 -33.85 1.17
CA ASP A 3 9.63 -32.89 0.12
C ASP A 3 8.29 -32.24 0.48
N SER A 4 7.46 -32.91 1.28
CA SER A 4 6.18 -32.40 1.76
C SER A 4 6.28 -31.24 2.77
N ALA A 5 7.41 -31.06 3.47
CA ALA A 5 7.58 -30.00 4.48
C ALA A 5 7.67 -28.61 3.91
N TYR A 6 7.92 -28.48 2.62
CA TYR A 6 8.01 -27.19 1.90
C TYR A 6 6.82 -26.91 1.00
N LYS A 7 5.78 -27.74 1.08
CA LYS A 7 4.56 -27.61 0.27
C LYS A 7 3.36 -27.22 1.14
N ASP A 8 2.50 -26.39 0.58
CA ASP A 8 1.22 -26.05 1.20
C ASP A 8 0.19 -27.22 1.03
N HIS A 9 -1.01 -27.02 1.56
CA HIS A 9 -2.11 -27.99 1.51
C HIS A 9 -2.56 -28.33 0.07
N LEU A 10 -2.19 -27.54 -0.93
CA LEU A 10 -2.44 -27.77 -2.36
C LEU A 10 -1.21 -28.33 -3.09
N GLY A 11 -0.13 -28.67 -2.37
CA GLY A 11 1.11 -29.19 -2.94
C GLY A 11 1.99 -28.15 -3.64
N ARG A 12 1.72 -26.84 -3.44
CA ARG A 12 2.50 -25.74 -4.01
C ARG A 12 3.63 -25.32 -3.07
N PRO A 13 4.74 -24.74 -3.57
CA PRO A 13 5.77 -24.20 -2.71
C PRO A 13 5.21 -23.21 -1.67
N ILE A 14 5.56 -23.40 -0.41
CA ILE A 14 5.28 -22.41 0.65
C ILE A 14 6.12 -21.17 0.38
N VAL A 15 5.50 -20.00 0.49
CA VAL A 15 6.15 -18.70 0.22
C VAL A 15 6.48 -18.00 1.54
N ALA A 16 7.76 -17.89 1.83
CA ALA A 16 8.30 -17.22 3.00
C ALA A 16 8.61 -15.74 2.68
N VAL A 17 8.40 -14.87 3.66
CA VAL A 17 8.94 -13.51 3.67
C VAL A 17 10.26 -13.55 4.42
N THR A 18 11.35 -13.17 3.75
CA THR A 18 12.70 -13.20 4.33
C THR A 18 13.27 -11.80 4.54
N GLY A 19 12.66 -10.77 3.95
CA GLY A 19 13.07 -9.39 4.14
C GLY A 19 11.90 -8.44 4.00
N MET A 20 11.94 -7.36 4.77
CA MET A 20 10.97 -6.28 4.75
C MET A 20 11.67 -4.93 4.83
N GLY A 21 11.11 -3.94 4.12
CA GLY A 21 11.51 -2.55 4.23
C GLY A 21 10.29 -1.64 4.09
N ILE A 22 10.27 -0.50 4.78
CA ILE A 22 9.13 0.39 4.84
C ILE A 22 9.53 1.86 5.05
N ILE A 23 8.81 2.75 4.39
CA ILE A 23 8.82 4.20 4.62
C ILE A 23 7.38 4.69 4.64
N THR A 24 7.00 5.46 5.66
CA THR A 24 5.72 6.18 5.72
C THR A 24 5.94 7.54 6.39
N SER A 25 4.90 8.33 6.55
CA SER A 25 4.93 9.57 7.32
C SER A 25 5.37 9.41 8.80
N LEU A 26 5.47 8.16 9.28
CA LEU A 26 5.97 7.87 10.63
C LEU A 26 7.49 7.75 10.71
N GLY A 27 8.19 7.61 9.60
CA GLY A 27 9.66 7.51 9.59
C GLY A 27 10.21 6.61 8.47
N GLN A 28 11.52 6.42 8.51
CA GLN A 28 12.28 5.57 7.61
C GLN A 28 12.68 4.27 8.30
N GLY A 29 12.35 3.16 7.66
CA GLY A 29 12.69 1.84 8.15
C GLY A 29 11.67 1.26 9.13
N LEU A 30 11.75 -0.05 9.31
CA LEU A 30 10.78 -0.82 10.09
C LEU A 30 10.77 -0.41 11.57
N GLN A 31 11.93 -0.13 12.15
CA GLN A 31 12.04 0.18 13.57
C GLN A 31 11.29 1.47 13.92
N ASP A 32 11.54 2.56 13.19
CA ASP A 32 10.92 3.86 13.46
C ASP A 32 9.41 3.82 13.19
N ASN A 33 9.03 3.23 12.04
CA ASN A 33 7.63 3.06 11.70
C ASN A 33 6.87 2.24 12.74
N TRP A 34 7.44 1.12 13.21
CA TRP A 34 6.78 0.28 14.20
C TRP A 34 6.69 0.94 15.58
N ALA A 35 7.74 1.62 16.01
CA ALA A 35 7.73 2.35 17.29
C ALA A 35 6.65 3.44 17.30
N ALA A 36 6.56 4.24 16.24
CA ALA A 36 5.55 5.29 16.13
C ALA A 36 4.14 4.71 15.96
N LEU A 37 3.94 3.68 15.11
CA LEU A 37 2.65 3.05 14.90
C LEU A 37 2.12 2.41 16.19
N SER A 38 2.95 1.62 16.88
CA SER A 38 2.54 0.92 18.11
C SER A 38 2.28 1.88 19.27
N SER A 39 2.91 3.05 19.30
CA SER A 39 2.64 4.10 20.29
C SER A 39 1.38 4.92 19.99
N GLY A 40 0.76 4.76 18.82
CA GLY A 40 -0.39 5.57 18.40
C GLY A 40 -0.01 6.99 17.94
N THR A 41 1.22 7.18 17.47
CA THR A 41 1.68 8.47 16.92
C THR A 41 1.08 8.69 15.53
N SER A 42 0.57 9.91 15.28
CA SER A 42 0.09 10.29 13.94
C SER A 42 1.19 10.97 13.14
N GLY A 43 1.38 10.52 11.89
CA GLY A 43 2.23 11.19 10.90
C GLY A 43 1.47 12.15 9.98
N ILE A 44 0.19 12.39 10.27
CA ILE A 44 -0.63 13.34 9.49
C ILE A 44 -0.38 14.77 9.98
N HIS A 45 -0.08 15.67 9.06
CA HIS A 45 0.24 17.08 9.34
C HIS A 45 -0.24 18.00 8.21
N ALA A 46 -0.13 19.30 8.43
CA ALA A 46 -0.46 20.30 7.41
C ALA A 46 0.52 20.20 6.23
N ILE A 47 0.02 20.28 5.02
CA ILE A 47 0.84 20.28 3.80
C ILE A 47 1.62 21.59 3.74
N ASN A 48 2.92 21.51 3.55
CA ASN A 48 3.83 22.65 3.39
C ASN A 48 4.61 22.65 2.08
N ARG A 49 4.44 21.59 1.26
CA ARG A 49 5.17 21.38 0.01
C ARG A 49 4.67 22.26 -1.13
N PHE A 50 3.40 22.66 -1.09
CA PHE A 50 2.77 23.52 -2.07
C PHE A 50 1.64 24.35 -1.43
N PRO A 51 1.23 25.49 -2.03
CA PRO A 51 0.12 26.29 -1.53
C PRO A 51 -1.18 25.51 -1.48
N THR A 52 -1.92 25.62 -0.35
CA THR A 52 -3.21 24.94 -0.14
C THR A 52 -4.38 25.88 0.07
N GLU A 53 -4.18 27.19 -0.16
CA GLU A 53 -5.23 28.21 -0.07
C GLU A 53 -6.33 27.92 -1.09
N GLY A 54 -7.57 27.97 -0.62
CA GLY A 54 -8.75 27.68 -1.46
C GLY A 54 -9.04 26.19 -1.67
N ILE A 55 -8.22 25.26 -1.13
CA ILE A 55 -8.46 23.83 -1.17
C ILE A 55 -9.10 23.38 0.16
N SER A 56 -10.13 22.52 0.07
CA SER A 56 -10.88 22.08 1.26
C SER A 56 -10.05 21.20 2.20
N THR A 57 -9.15 20.35 1.64
CA THR A 57 -8.24 19.50 2.40
C THR A 57 -6.83 20.07 2.33
N ARG A 58 -6.20 20.29 3.48
CA ARG A 58 -4.88 20.93 3.61
C ARG A 58 -3.90 20.10 4.42
N ILE A 59 -4.20 18.81 4.57
CA ILE A 59 -3.45 17.87 5.40
C ILE A 59 -3.10 16.61 4.61
N ALA A 60 -1.98 16.00 4.97
CA ALA A 60 -1.52 14.74 4.39
C ALA A 60 -0.54 14.02 5.34
N GLY A 61 -0.24 12.77 5.04
CA GLY A 61 0.89 12.05 5.61
C GLY A 61 2.07 12.07 4.64
N THR A 62 2.82 13.16 4.57
CA THR A 62 3.95 13.30 3.63
C THR A 62 5.24 12.69 4.16
N VAL A 63 6.12 12.29 3.24
CA VAL A 63 7.49 11.84 3.53
C VAL A 63 8.44 12.94 3.07
N ASP A 64 8.80 13.84 3.98
CA ASP A 64 9.61 15.03 3.69
C ASP A 64 11.06 14.93 4.20
N PHE A 65 11.44 13.81 4.83
CA PHE A 65 12.77 13.59 5.42
C PHE A 65 13.74 12.86 4.50
N ILE A 66 13.33 12.47 3.29
CA ILE A 66 14.20 11.92 2.27
C ILE A 66 14.67 13.05 1.36
N ASP A 67 15.99 13.21 1.25
CA ASP A 67 16.58 14.21 0.35
C ASP A 67 16.42 13.77 -1.12
N ILE A 68 15.70 14.57 -1.89
CA ILE A 68 15.42 14.35 -3.30
C ILE A 68 15.77 15.64 -4.06
N PRO A 69 16.85 15.64 -4.85
CA PRO A 69 17.38 16.86 -5.48
C PRO A 69 16.38 17.58 -6.39
N VAL A 70 15.53 16.83 -7.09
CA VAL A 70 14.48 17.37 -7.96
C VAL A 70 13.15 16.70 -7.58
N PRO A 71 12.46 17.20 -6.54
CA PRO A 71 11.28 16.53 -5.99
C PRO A 71 10.07 16.64 -6.93
N ASN A 72 9.80 15.56 -7.63
CA ASN A 72 8.54 15.34 -8.36
C ASN A 72 7.99 13.95 -8.02
N ALA A 73 6.79 13.63 -8.46
CA ALA A 73 6.10 12.39 -8.12
C ALA A 73 6.90 11.12 -8.50
N VAL A 74 7.61 11.14 -9.63
CA VAL A 74 8.43 10.02 -10.09
C VAL A 74 9.64 9.83 -9.19
N GLU A 75 10.38 10.92 -8.93
CA GLU A 75 11.60 10.87 -8.11
C GLU A 75 11.29 10.52 -6.65
N ARG A 76 10.18 11.05 -6.10
CA ARG A 76 9.71 10.65 -4.76
C ARG A 76 9.38 9.15 -4.71
N SER A 77 8.55 8.68 -5.65
CA SER A 77 8.18 7.27 -5.70
C SER A 77 9.37 6.34 -5.89
N TYR A 78 10.32 6.72 -6.77
CA TYR A 78 11.56 5.98 -6.96
C TYR A 78 12.44 5.97 -5.71
N ALA A 79 12.64 7.14 -5.08
CA ALA A 79 13.46 7.24 -3.88
C ALA A 79 12.90 6.38 -2.74
N PHE A 80 11.60 6.44 -2.48
CA PHE A 80 10.96 5.63 -1.44
C PHE A 80 11.09 4.13 -1.74
N ALA A 81 10.81 3.71 -2.98
CA ALA A 81 10.96 2.32 -3.40
C ALA A 81 12.41 1.84 -3.31
N ARG A 82 13.38 2.69 -3.67
CA ARG A 82 14.81 2.38 -3.55
C ARG A 82 15.21 2.13 -2.09
N GLU A 83 14.86 3.03 -1.19
CA GLU A 83 15.24 2.93 0.23
C GLU A 83 14.61 1.71 0.90
N THR A 84 13.32 1.45 0.64
CA THR A 84 12.66 0.26 1.18
C THR A 84 13.22 -1.04 0.60
N THR A 85 13.68 -1.03 -0.66
CA THR A 85 14.33 -2.19 -1.27
C THR A 85 15.70 -2.45 -0.65
N ILE A 86 16.49 -1.40 -0.39
CA ILE A 86 17.78 -1.52 0.31
C ILE A 86 17.57 -2.16 1.69
N GLU A 87 16.60 -1.66 2.47
CA GLU A 87 16.29 -2.20 3.78
C GLU A 87 15.83 -3.66 3.72
N ALA A 88 14.93 -3.99 2.79
CA ALA A 88 14.39 -5.33 2.63
C ALA A 88 15.48 -6.35 2.25
N LEU A 89 16.37 -6.00 1.32
CA LEU A 89 17.50 -6.86 0.94
C LEU A 89 18.49 -7.04 2.09
N ALA A 90 18.80 -5.99 2.83
CA ALA A 90 19.64 -6.08 4.02
C ALA A 90 18.99 -6.97 5.10
N SER A 91 17.68 -6.79 5.35
CA SER A 91 16.89 -7.62 6.26
C SER A 91 16.90 -9.10 5.85
N ALA A 92 16.87 -9.38 4.54
CA ALA A 92 16.94 -10.72 3.99
C ALA A 92 18.36 -11.33 4.02
N GLY A 93 19.38 -10.56 4.37
CA GLY A 93 20.79 -10.97 4.26
C GLY A 93 21.23 -11.22 2.81
N LEU A 94 20.66 -10.47 1.86
CA LEU A 94 20.99 -10.55 0.45
C LEU A 94 21.89 -9.36 0.04
N SER A 95 22.91 -9.66 -0.75
CA SER A 95 23.86 -8.66 -1.30
C SER A 95 24.12 -8.98 -2.78
N GLY A 96 24.52 -7.95 -3.54
CA GLY A 96 24.71 -8.06 -4.99
C GLY A 96 23.38 -8.11 -5.75
N ASP A 97 23.41 -8.66 -6.95
CA ASP A 97 22.23 -8.77 -7.81
C ASP A 97 21.16 -9.66 -7.19
N PHE A 98 19.92 -9.18 -7.21
CA PHE A 98 18.79 -9.90 -6.62
C PHE A 98 18.50 -11.22 -7.35
N ASN A 99 18.72 -11.25 -8.67
CA ASN A 99 18.56 -12.46 -9.50
C ASN A 99 17.15 -13.11 -9.46
N GLY A 100 16.12 -12.35 -9.25
CA GLY A 100 14.72 -12.76 -9.32
C GLY A 100 13.85 -11.68 -9.98
N PRO A 101 12.57 -11.95 -10.31
CA PRO A 101 11.67 -10.97 -10.89
C PRO A 101 11.31 -9.84 -9.91
N LEU A 102 11.00 -8.68 -10.49
CA LEU A 102 10.47 -7.50 -9.80
C LEU A 102 8.99 -7.29 -10.16
N PHE A 103 8.15 -7.17 -9.14
CA PHE A 103 6.75 -6.73 -9.25
C PHE A 103 6.60 -5.41 -8.51
N LEU A 104 6.29 -4.34 -9.24
CA LEU A 104 6.15 -2.99 -8.69
C LEU A 104 4.71 -2.52 -8.78
N ALA A 105 4.14 -2.16 -7.65
CA ALA A 105 2.95 -1.32 -7.58
C ALA A 105 3.36 0.16 -7.54
N ALA A 106 2.89 0.95 -8.49
CA ALA A 106 3.19 2.36 -8.58
C ALA A 106 1.96 3.17 -9.03
N PRO A 107 1.85 4.46 -8.65
CA PRO A 107 0.79 5.31 -9.14
C PRO A 107 0.96 5.56 -10.65
N PRO A 108 -0.12 5.73 -11.41
CA PRO A 108 -0.05 6.29 -12.75
C PRO A 108 0.38 7.75 -12.63
N ILE A 109 1.65 8.03 -12.93
CA ILE A 109 2.23 9.34 -12.76
C ILE A 109 2.04 10.16 -14.04
N GLU A 110 1.63 11.40 -13.84
CA GLU A 110 1.61 12.43 -14.87
C GLU A 110 2.60 13.54 -14.51
N PRO A 111 3.24 14.18 -15.51
CA PRO A 111 4.06 15.36 -15.24
C PRO A 111 3.26 16.45 -14.51
N GLU A 112 3.79 16.96 -13.40
CA GLU A 112 3.16 17.99 -12.58
C GLU A 112 2.95 19.28 -13.36
N TRP A 113 1.98 20.10 -12.97
CA TRP A 113 1.67 21.36 -13.65
C TRP A 113 2.86 22.30 -13.71
N SER A 114 3.67 22.39 -12.67
CA SER A 114 4.90 23.19 -12.67
C SER A 114 5.81 22.86 -13.85
N ALA A 115 6.08 21.58 -14.07
CA ALA A 115 6.90 21.12 -15.20
C ALA A 115 6.25 21.42 -16.56
N ARG A 116 4.93 21.32 -16.64
CA ARG A 116 4.19 21.69 -17.88
C ARG A 116 4.24 23.19 -18.15
N PHE A 117 4.13 24.03 -17.12
CA PHE A 117 4.25 25.49 -17.26
C PHE A 117 5.67 25.91 -17.65
N GLU A 118 6.70 25.34 -17.03
CA GLU A 118 8.08 25.59 -17.41
C GLU A 118 8.36 25.25 -18.87
N LEU A 119 7.79 24.13 -19.36
CA LEU A 119 7.88 23.77 -20.77
C LEU A 119 7.12 24.75 -21.69
N ALA A 120 5.91 25.17 -21.28
CA ALA A 120 5.15 26.15 -22.05
C ALA A 120 5.87 27.51 -22.14
N ASP A 121 6.59 27.92 -21.10
CA ASP A 121 7.37 29.17 -21.07
C ASP A 121 8.61 29.12 -21.96
N ARG A 122 9.08 27.94 -22.38
CA ARG A 122 10.12 27.79 -23.41
C ARG A 122 9.65 28.25 -24.81
N SER A 123 8.33 28.34 -25.03
CA SER A 123 7.70 28.93 -26.22
C SER A 123 6.88 30.15 -25.79
N PRO A 124 7.50 31.35 -25.69
CA PRO A 124 6.83 32.54 -25.18
C PRO A 124 5.69 32.98 -26.10
N PRO A 125 4.69 33.73 -25.57
CA PRO A 125 3.53 34.18 -26.35
C PRO A 125 3.88 35.05 -27.58
N ALA A 126 5.02 35.72 -27.56
CA ALA A 126 5.50 36.55 -28.70
C ALA A 126 5.81 35.68 -29.92
N ASP A 127 6.33 34.47 -29.69
CA ASP A 127 6.71 33.57 -30.77
C ASP A 127 5.58 32.55 -31.09
N HIS A 128 4.67 32.34 -30.14
CA HIS A 128 3.55 31.41 -30.30
C HIS A 128 2.29 31.95 -29.56
N PRO A 129 1.37 32.61 -30.26
CA PRO A 129 0.21 33.28 -29.64
C PRO A 129 -0.88 32.34 -29.14
N GLY A 130 -0.69 31.02 -29.24
CA GLY A 130 -1.64 30.01 -28.74
C GLY A 130 -1.81 30.03 -27.21
N ASP A 131 -2.74 29.24 -26.73
CA ASP A 131 -2.93 29.06 -25.28
C ASP A 131 -1.76 28.31 -24.63
N ALA A 132 -1.78 28.16 -23.31
CA ALA A 132 -0.70 27.49 -22.57
C ALA A 132 -0.46 26.03 -23.02
N TYR A 133 -1.50 25.34 -23.45
CA TYR A 133 -1.39 23.97 -23.94
C TYR A 133 -0.72 23.90 -25.34
N GLU A 134 -1.09 24.82 -26.24
CA GLU A 134 -0.47 24.89 -27.57
C GLU A 134 1.00 25.29 -27.46
N ARG A 135 1.35 26.22 -26.57
CA ARG A 135 2.75 26.58 -26.30
C ARG A 135 3.55 25.39 -25.74
N PHE A 136 2.96 24.65 -24.79
CA PHE A 136 3.55 23.43 -24.25
C PHE A 136 3.83 22.39 -25.36
N LEU A 137 2.85 22.11 -26.23
CA LEU A 137 3.05 21.19 -27.36
C LEU A 137 4.10 21.72 -28.34
N SER A 138 4.14 23.01 -28.61
CA SER A 138 5.14 23.64 -29.45
C SER A 138 6.55 23.47 -28.87
N ALA A 139 6.71 23.72 -27.58
CA ALA A 139 7.98 23.54 -26.88
C ALA A 139 8.53 22.12 -27.00
N LEU A 140 7.69 21.11 -26.79
CA LEU A 140 8.07 19.70 -26.91
C LEU A 140 8.43 19.30 -28.35
N ARG A 141 7.73 19.85 -29.36
CA ARG A 141 8.03 19.57 -30.78
C ARG A 141 9.36 20.20 -31.22
N GLN A 142 9.64 21.42 -30.75
CA GLN A 142 10.87 22.14 -31.09
C GLN A 142 12.11 21.59 -30.38
N ARG A 143 11.94 21.19 -29.13
CA ARG A 143 13.01 20.67 -28.30
C ARG A 143 12.50 19.51 -27.44
N PRO A 144 12.54 18.27 -27.95
CA PRO A 144 12.19 17.11 -27.19
C PRO A 144 12.94 17.06 -25.85
N ASP A 145 12.22 16.75 -24.79
CA ASP A 145 12.78 16.63 -23.44
C ASP A 145 12.72 15.14 -23.03
N PRO A 146 13.84 14.41 -23.14
CA PRO A 146 13.88 12.98 -22.82
C PRO A 146 13.53 12.70 -21.36
N ALA A 147 13.95 13.55 -20.41
CA ALA A 147 13.67 13.37 -19.00
C ALA A 147 12.17 13.54 -18.70
N PHE A 148 11.52 14.52 -19.35
CA PHE A 148 10.08 14.70 -19.27
C PHE A 148 9.31 13.52 -19.86
N HIS A 149 9.78 12.98 -20.98
CA HIS A 149 9.19 11.79 -21.60
C HIS A 149 9.34 10.57 -20.70
N GLU A 150 10.55 10.30 -20.20
CA GLU A 150 10.83 9.18 -19.29
C GLU A 150 9.97 9.27 -18.03
N ALA A 151 9.84 10.45 -17.43
CA ALA A 151 8.99 10.67 -16.26
C ALA A 151 7.50 10.35 -16.50
N ALA A 152 7.03 10.41 -17.76
CA ALA A 152 5.66 10.05 -18.13
C ALA A 152 5.46 8.55 -18.39
N LEU A 153 6.52 7.75 -18.45
CA LEU A 153 6.43 6.31 -18.69
C LEU A 153 6.09 5.56 -17.41
N PHE A 154 5.02 4.77 -17.46
CA PHE A 154 4.55 4.00 -16.29
C PHE A 154 5.60 3.00 -15.78
N GLY A 155 6.46 2.48 -16.66
CA GLY A 155 7.53 1.54 -16.31
C GLY A 155 8.83 2.18 -15.81
N ALA A 156 9.00 3.51 -15.88
CA ALA A 156 10.28 4.17 -15.59
C ALA A 156 10.86 3.84 -14.20
N ILE A 157 10.00 3.79 -13.18
CA ILE A 157 10.44 3.47 -11.82
C ILE A 157 10.91 2.02 -11.72
N SER A 158 10.18 1.07 -12.32
CA SER A 158 10.54 -0.35 -12.25
C SER A 158 11.81 -0.68 -13.05
N GLU A 159 12.03 -0.04 -14.19
CA GLU A 159 13.25 -0.20 -14.97
C GLU A 159 14.48 0.27 -14.17
N ARG A 160 14.40 1.46 -13.57
CA ARG A 160 15.47 2.01 -12.71
C ARG A 160 15.77 1.13 -11.50
N LEU A 161 14.72 0.55 -10.87
CA LEU A 161 14.90 -0.40 -9.75
C LEU A 161 15.51 -1.71 -10.25
N ALA A 162 15.06 -2.22 -11.39
CA ALA A 162 15.58 -3.46 -11.97
C ALA A 162 17.08 -3.35 -12.28
N ASP A 163 17.50 -2.25 -12.91
CA ASP A 163 18.90 -1.98 -13.21
C ASP A 163 19.74 -1.85 -11.94
N ARG A 164 19.21 -1.13 -10.93
CA ARG A 164 19.94 -0.91 -9.68
C ARG A 164 20.14 -2.17 -8.86
N PHE A 165 19.15 -3.04 -8.81
CA PHE A 165 19.15 -4.22 -7.94
C PHE A 165 19.42 -5.53 -8.67
N GLY A 166 19.72 -5.49 -9.95
CA GLY A 166 20.07 -6.68 -10.74
C GLY A 166 18.94 -7.71 -10.75
N THR A 167 17.70 -7.28 -10.96
CA THR A 167 16.56 -8.20 -11.06
C THR A 167 16.58 -8.92 -12.40
N ARG A 168 15.88 -10.06 -12.52
CA ARG A 168 15.86 -10.87 -13.74
C ARG A 168 14.51 -10.80 -14.45
N GLY A 169 14.58 -10.78 -15.79
CA GLY A 169 13.42 -10.64 -16.66
C GLY A 169 12.93 -9.20 -16.73
N LEU A 170 11.87 -8.96 -17.50
CA LEU A 170 11.24 -7.66 -17.58
C LEU A 170 10.49 -7.39 -16.25
N PRO A 171 10.69 -6.23 -15.64
CA PRO A 171 9.92 -5.85 -14.45
C PRO A 171 8.45 -5.67 -14.80
N VAL A 172 7.58 -6.03 -13.87
CA VAL A 172 6.14 -5.84 -14.01
C VAL A 172 5.73 -4.63 -13.17
N THR A 173 5.29 -3.55 -13.84
CA THR A 173 4.65 -2.41 -13.18
C THR A 173 3.14 -2.56 -13.28
N LEU A 174 2.44 -2.36 -12.17
CA LEU A 174 0.98 -2.46 -12.11
C LEU A 174 0.36 -1.33 -11.29
N SER A 175 -0.91 -1.05 -11.58
CA SER A 175 -1.75 -0.17 -10.76
C SER A 175 -3.18 -0.73 -10.72
N THR A 176 -3.61 -1.15 -9.55
CA THR A 176 -4.98 -1.56 -9.20
C THR A 176 -5.53 -0.65 -8.10
N ALA A 177 -5.25 0.65 -8.24
CA ALA A 177 -5.56 1.68 -7.25
C ALA A 177 -5.07 1.28 -5.83
N CYS A 178 -5.93 1.35 -4.81
CA CYS A 178 -5.55 1.07 -3.43
C CYS A 178 -5.20 -0.42 -3.17
N ALA A 179 -5.56 -1.34 -4.07
CA ALA A 179 -5.20 -2.75 -3.98
C ALA A 179 -3.82 -3.08 -4.56
N SER A 180 -3.16 -2.12 -5.24
CA SER A 180 -1.92 -2.36 -6.01
C SER A 180 -0.82 -3.08 -5.24
N GLY A 181 -0.54 -2.65 -4.02
CA GLY A 181 0.51 -3.26 -3.20
C GLY A 181 0.21 -4.73 -2.87
N ALA A 182 -1.05 -5.05 -2.57
CA ALA A 182 -1.47 -6.43 -2.32
C ALA A 182 -1.42 -7.28 -3.62
N THR A 183 -1.83 -6.71 -4.76
CA THR A 183 -1.73 -7.38 -6.08
C THR A 183 -0.26 -7.65 -6.46
N ALA A 184 0.67 -6.71 -6.20
CA ALA A 184 2.09 -6.95 -6.45
C ALA A 184 2.64 -8.11 -5.62
N ILE A 185 2.26 -8.19 -4.34
CA ILE A 185 2.61 -9.32 -3.46
C ILE A 185 2.02 -10.63 -4.00
N GLN A 186 0.75 -10.64 -4.37
CA GLN A 186 0.09 -11.82 -4.95
C GLN A 186 0.83 -12.32 -6.20
N LEU A 187 1.23 -11.45 -7.13
CA LEU A 187 1.99 -11.84 -8.32
C LEU A 187 3.34 -12.48 -7.97
N GLY A 188 4.03 -11.94 -6.95
CA GLY A 188 5.26 -12.55 -6.44
C GLY A 188 5.03 -13.95 -5.84
N VAL A 189 3.97 -14.10 -5.04
CA VAL A 189 3.55 -15.39 -4.47
C VAL A 189 3.23 -16.39 -5.57
N GLU A 190 2.43 -15.99 -6.58
CA GLU A 190 2.07 -16.86 -7.69
C GLU A 190 3.27 -17.26 -8.55
N ALA A 191 4.22 -16.35 -8.77
CA ALA A 191 5.44 -16.69 -9.51
C ALA A 191 6.24 -17.80 -8.83
N ILE A 192 6.32 -17.79 -7.50
CA ILE A 192 7.01 -18.81 -6.71
C ILE A 192 6.19 -20.10 -6.68
N ARG A 193 4.88 -20.02 -6.40
CA ARG A 193 3.99 -21.20 -6.33
C ARG A 193 3.90 -21.97 -7.65
N GLN A 194 4.00 -21.26 -8.77
CA GLN A 194 4.03 -21.86 -10.12
C GLN A 194 5.42 -22.40 -10.52
N GLY A 195 6.42 -22.29 -9.63
CA GLY A 195 7.78 -22.75 -9.91
C GLY A 195 8.54 -21.94 -10.97
N ARG A 196 8.02 -20.73 -11.32
CA ARG A 196 8.70 -19.84 -12.29
C ARG A 196 9.98 -19.24 -11.72
N THR A 197 10.05 -19.11 -10.41
CA THR A 197 11.20 -18.59 -9.66
C THR A 197 11.20 -19.15 -8.24
N THR A 198 12.36 -19.11 -7.58
CA THR A 198 12.47 -19.41 -6.14
C THR A 198 12.46 -18.18 -5.25
N ARG A 199 12.52 -16.97 -5.84
CA ARG A 199 12.46 -15.70 -5.11
C ARG A 199 11.82 -14.61 -5.97
N ALA A 200 11.18 -13.65 -5.33
CA ALA A 200 10.58 -12.49 -5.99
C ALA A 200 10.77 -11.23 -5.12
N LEU A 201 11.00 -10.09 -5.77
CA LEU A 201 11.01 -8.78 -5.14
C LEU A 201 9.67 -8.11 -5.42
N THR A 202 8.92 -7.82 -4.36
CA THR A 202 7.64 -7.13 -4.45
C THR A 202 7.74 -5.77 -3.79
N VAL A 203 7.52 -4.72 -4.56
CA VAL A 203 7.69 -3.34 -4.17
C VAL A 203 6.39 -2.60 -4.41
N ALA A 204 6.00 -1.74 -3.48
CA ALA A 204 4.90 -0.81 -3.69
C ALA A 204 5.32 0.58 -3.21
N THR A 205 4.99 1.60 -3.99
CA THR A 205 5.37 2.98 -3.70
C THR A 205 4.27 3.95 -4.11
N ASP A 206 4.16 5.05 -3.39
CA ASP A 206 3.36 6.21 -3.79
C ASP A 206 3.99 7.49 -3.23
N GLY A 207 4.51 8.31 -4.11
CA GLY A 207 5.03 9.65 -3.84
C GLY A 207 4.32 10.70 -4.70
N SER A 208 3.07 10.41 -5.08
CA SER A 208 2.32 11.22 -6.06
C SER A 208 1.55 12.40 -5.47
N LEU A 209 1.73 12.68 -4.17
CA LEU A 209 1.05 13.83 -3.57
C LEU A 209 1.52 15.14 -4.21
N SER A 210 0.60 15.80 -4.87
CA SER A 210 0.75 17.09 -5.54
C SER A 210 -0.54 17.89 -5.39
N ALA A 211 -0.52 19.18 -5.76
CA ALA A 211 -1.72 20.01 -5.78
C ALA A 211 -2.80 19.39 -6.69
N GLU A 212 -2.39 18.87 -7.85
CA GLU A 212 -3.28 18.22 -8.83
C GLU A 212 -3.95 16.97 -8.24
N ALA A 213 -3.18 16.10 -7.57
CA ALA A 213 -3.70 14.90 -6.93
C ALA A 213 -4.72 15.28 -5.85
N LEU A 214 -4.40 16.27 -5.01
CA LEU A 214 -5.28 16.75 -3.95
C LEU A 214 -6.60 17.29 -4.51
N ILE A 215 -6.54 18.11 -5.57
CA ILE A 215 -7.73 18.65 -6.23
C ILE A 215 -8.57 17.53 -6.83
N ARG A 216 -7.97 16.58 -7.55
CA ARG A 216 -8.70 15.44 -8.16
C ARG A 216 -9.47 14.63 -7.12
N PHE A 217 -8.85 14.28 -5.99
CA PHE A 217 -9.53 13.55 -4.92
C PHE A 217 -10.57 14.41 -4.19
N SER A 218 -10.35 15.72 -4.05
CA SER A 218 -11.34 16.65 -3.50
C SER A 218 -12.62 16.70 -4.35
N LEU A 219 -12.48 16.68 -5.68
CA LEU A 219 -13.62 16.64 -6.61
C LEU A 219 -14.45 15.35 -6.49
N LEU A 220 -13.85 14.27 -5.95
CA LEU A 220 -14.56 13.02 -5.68
C LEU A 220 -15.26 13.03 -4.31
N SER A 221 -15.12 14.09 -3.52
CA SER A 221 -15.63 14.20 -2.14
C SER A 221 -15.16 13.03 -1.26
N ALA A 222 -13.95 12.54 -1.51
CA ALA A 222 -13.41 11.37 -0.82
C ALA A 222 -12.45 11.71 0.32
N LEU A 223 -11.96 12.96 0.35
CA LEU A 223 -10.99 13.42 1.34
C LEU A 223 -11.66 14.00 2.58
N SER A 224 -11.03 13.79 3.73
CA SER A 224 -11.41 14.49 4.97
C SER A 224 -11.17 16.00 4.83
N THR A 225 -12.11 16.77 5.32
CA THR A 225 -12.01 18.23 5.40
C THR A 225 -11.70 18.73 6.80
N GLN A 226 -11.45 17.83 7.74
CA GLN A 226 -11.09 18.14 9.12
C GLN A 226 -9.60 18.46 9.23
N ASN A 227 -9.24 19.70 8.97
CA ASN A 227 -7.83 20.12 8.89
C ASN A 227 -7.18 20.44 10.24
N ASP A 228 -7.96 20.68 11.31
CA ASP A 228 -7.45 21.16 12.60
C ASP A 228 -8.10 20.43 13.79
N PRO A 229 -7.31 19.78 14.63
CA PRO A 229 -5.90 19.45 14.39
C PRO A 229 -5.75 18.32 13.37
N PRO A 230 -4.73 18.35 12.48
CA PRO A 230 -4.55 17.38 11.40
C PRO A 230 -4.49 15.94 11.88
N THR A 231 -3.89 15.71 13.03
CA THR A 231 -3.75 14.37 13.65
C THR A 231 -5.08 13.71 14.01
N LYS A 232 -6.20 14.45 13.99
CA LYS A 232 -7.54 13.97 14.31
C LYS A 232 -8.43 13.69 13.10
N ALA A 233 -7.96 13.93 11.90
CA ALA A 233 -8.76 13.83 10.68
C ALA A 233 -9.09 12.39 10.28
N SER A 234 -8.12 11.47 10.30
CA SER A 234 -8.34 10.05 9.98
C SER A 234 -8.88 9.30 11.20
N LYS A 235 -10.12 8.82 11.11
CA LYS A 235 -10.84 8.16 12.21
C LYS A 235 -11.68 6.97 11.72
N PRO A 236 -11.01 5.90 11.23
CA PRO A 236 -11.70 4.73 10.69
C PRO A 236 -12.75 4.16 11.64
N PHE A 237 -13.90 3.79 11.08
CA PHE A 237 -15.06 3.22 11.80
C PHE A 237 -15.74 4.12 12.82
N SER A 238 -15.26 5.34 13.07
CA SER A 238 -15.96 6.32 13.90
C SER A 238 -17.18 6.89 13.18
N LYS A 239 -18.21 7.28 13.96
CA LYS A 239 -19.46 7.85 13.43
C LYS A 239 -19.24 9.16 12.65
N ASP A 240 -18.29 9.96 13.11
CA ASP A 240 -17.98 11.29 12.55
C ASP A 240 -16.81 11.30 11.54
N ARG A 241 -16.51 10.12 10.96
CA ARG A 241 -15.58 10.02 9.83
C ARG A 241 -16.16 10.71 8.60
N ASP A 242 -15.32 11.43 7.85
CA ASP A 242 -15.77 12.26 6.71
C ASP A 242 -14.96 12.06 5.43
N GLY A 243 -13.93 11.22 5.45
CA GLY A 243 -13.07 10.98 4.30
C GLY A 243 -11.69 10.47 4.70
N PHE A 244 -10.91 10.05 3.72
CA PHE A 244 -9.53 9.63 3.98
C PHE A 244 -8.56 10.82 3.93
N VAL A 245 -7.38 10.64 4.50
CA VAL A 245 -6.24 11.57 4.38
C VAL A 245 -5.22 10.95 3.43
N ILE A 246 -4.83 11.65 2.37
CA ILE A 246 -3.79 11.17 1.45
C ILE A 246 -2.47 11.06 2.20
N ALA A 247 -1.70 10.02 1.86
CA ALA A 247 -0.36 9.85 2.39
C ALA A 247 0.60 9.28 1.34
N GLU A 248 1.87 9.48 1.57
CA GLU A 248 2.97 8.92 0.81
C GLU A 248 3.60 7.75 1.55
N GLY A 249 4.28 6.89 0.83
CA GLY A 249 5.04 5.81 1.42
C GLY A 249 5.45 4.74 0.43
N ALA A 250 6.21 3.79 0.92
CA ALA A 250 6.59 2.59 0.18
C ALA A 250 6.81 1.42 1.12
N ALA A 251 6.68 0.22 0.59
CA ALA A 251 7.12 -1.00 1.26
C ALA A 251 7.65 -2.00 0.24
N THR A 252 8.61 -2.79 0.69
CA THR A 252 9.23 -3.86 -0.08
C THR A 252 9.23 -5.15 0.72
N LEU A 253 8.84 -6.26 0.08
CA LEU A 253 8.99 -7.59 0.63
C LEU A 253 9.89 -8.44 -0.27
N VAL A 254 10.82 -9.14 0.34
CA VAL A 254 11.58 -10.23 -0.29
C VAL A 254 10.83 -11.52 -0.03
N LEU A 255 10.31 -12.12 -1.10
CA LEU A 255 9.62 -13.40 -1.07
C LEU A 255 10.55 -14.51 -1.57
N GLU A 256 10.56 -15.65 -0.89
CA GLU A 256 11.32 -16.83 -1.31
C GLU A 256 10.48 -18.10 -1.11
N SER A 257 10.71 -19.13 -1.92
CA SER A 257 10.21 -20.43 -1.54
C SER A 257 10.83 -20.83 -0.18
N LEU A 258 10.04 -21.39 0.71
CA LEU A 258 10.53 -21.80 2.04
C LEU A 258 11.75 -22.72 1.95
N GLU A 259 11.76 -23.61 0.96
CA GLU A 259 12.90 -24.49 0.66
C GLU A 259 14.17 -23.71 0.37
N ALA A 260 14.11 -22.71 -0.54
CA ALA A 260 15.26 -21.88 -0.88
C ALA A 260 15.71 -21.00 0.31
N ALA A 261 14.76 -20.46 1.07
CA ALA A 261 15.05 -19.69 2.27
C ALA A 261 15.79 -20.52 3.32
N VAL A 262 15.32 -21.73 3.62
CA VAL A 262 15.94 -22.65 4.56
C VAL A 262 17.30 -23.12 4.06
N ALA A 263 17.41 -23.47 2.77
CA ALA A 263 18.67 -23.92 2.18
C ALA A 263 19.82 -22.91 2.31
N ARG A 264 19.52 -21.60 2.26
CA ARG A 264 20.51 -20.53 2.46
C ARG A 264 20.64 -20.04 3.92
N GLY A 265 19.88 -20.60 4.85
CA GLY A 265 19.88 -20.19 6.25
C GLY A 265 19.23 -18.82 6.50
N ALA A 266 18.25 -18.44 5.68
CA ALA A 266 17.53 -17.18 5.85
C ALA A 266 16.67 -17.21 7.14
N LYS A 267 16.54 -16.03 7.77
CA LYS A 267 15.52 -15.83 8.79
C LYS A 267 14.17 -15.68 8.10
N VAL A 268 13.21 -16.53 8.43
CA VAL A 268 11.82 -16.41 7.98
C VAL A 268 11.09 -15.43 8.91
N LEU A 269 10.50 -14.40 8.34
CA LEU A 269 9.76 -13.36 9.06
C LEU A 269 8.25 -13.62 9.09
N GLY A 270 7.79 -14.52 8.24
CA GLY A 270 6.40 -14.96 8.13
C GLY A 270 6.15 -15.64 6.79
N ILE A 271 4.94 -16.10 6.60
CA ILE A 271 4.50 -16.86 5.42
C ILE A 271 3.36 -16.12 4.74
N MET A 272 3.44 -15.96 3.43
CA MET A 272 2.30 -15.56 2.60
C MET A 272 1.42 -16.78 2.37
N ARG A 273 0.42 -16.95 3.22
CA ARG A 273 -0.39 -18.15 3.30
C ARG A 273 -1.47 -18.23 2.24
N GLY A 274 -2.10 -17.11 1.91
CA GLY A 274 -3.17 -17.05 0.90
C GLY A 274 -3.35 -15.66 0.32
N CYS A 275 -3.84 -15.63 -0.92
CA CYS A 275 -4.18 -14.43 -1.65
C CYS A 275 -5.56 -14.57 -2.29
N GLY A 276 -6.35 -13.50 -2.31
CA GLY A 276 -7.62 -13.44 -3.01
C GLY A 276 -7.79 -12.10 -3.69
N GLU A 277 -8.27 -12.12 -4.92
CA GLU A 277 -8.54 -10.92 -5.70
C GLU A 277 -9.84 -11.06 -6.48
N LYS A 278 -10.68 -10.04 -6.47
CA LYS A 278 -11.93 -9.96 -7.24
C LYS A 278 -12.19 -8.54 -7.70
N ALA A 279 -12.71 -8.41 -8.92
CA ALA A 279 -13.14 -7.13 -9.47
C ALA A 279 -14.60 -6.84 -9.11
N ASP A 280 -14.87 -5.58 -8.78
CA ASP A 280 -16.20 -4.99 -8.60
C ASP A 280 -16.51 -4.09 -9.79
N SER A 281 -17.52 -4.39 -10.55
CA SER A 281 -17.93 -3.62 -11.73
C SER A 281 -19.07 -2.64 -11.47
N PHE A 282 -19.44 -2.43 -10.21
CA PHE A 282 -20.60 -1.63 -9.84
C PHE A 282 -20.43 -0.14 -10.16
N HIS A 283 -19.31 0.45 -9.71
CA HIS A 283 -19.04 1.87 -9.90
C HIS A 283 -17.55 2.17 -9.78
N ARG A 284 -17.07 3.26 -10.44
CA ARG A 284 -15.65 3.64 -10.45
C ARG A 284 -15.07 4.03 -9.09
N THR A 285 -15.90 4.50 -8.15
CA THR A 285 -15.44 4.98 -6.82
C THR A 285 -16.26 4.45 -5.65
N ARG A 286 -17.30 3.65 -5.91
CA ARG A 286 -18.15 3.05 -4.87
C ARG A 286 -18.18 1.54 -5.05
N SER A 287 -18.10 0.83 -3.96
CA SER A 287 -18.26 -0.62 -3.94
C SER A 287 -19.73 -1.00 -4.12
N SER A 288 -19.95 -2.22 -4.60
CA SER A 288 -21.28 -2.83 -4.66
C SER A 288 -21.95 -2.78 -3.27
N PRO A 289 -23.21 -2.32 -3.18
CA PRO A 289 -23.88 -2.12 -1.89
C PRO A 289 -24.01 -3.38 -1.04
N ASP A 290 -24.03 -4.56 -1.67
CA ASP A 290 -24.07 -5.87 -1.00
C ASP A 290 -22.69 -6.38 -0.56
N GLY A 291 -21.61 -5.69 -0.94
CA GLY A 291 -20.23 -6.08 -0.66
C GLY A 291 -19.79 -7.40 -1.32
N GLY A 292 -20.58 -7.92 -2.29
CA GLY A 292 -20.34 -9.23 -2.91
C GLY A 292 -18.91 -9.46 -3.36
N PRO A 293 -18.27 -8.56 -4.13
CA PRO A 293 -16.87 -8.72 -4.54
C PRO A 293 -15.87 -8.74 -3.38
N ALA A 294 -16.02 -7.88 -2.36
CA ALA A 294 -15.17 -7.87 -1.18
C ALA A 294 -15.32 -9.16 -0.35
N ILE A 295 -16.55 -9.67 -0.19
CA ILE A 295 -16.85 -10.96 0.43
C ILE A 295 -16.14 -12.09 -0.33
N ALA A 296 -16.28 -12.10 -1.66
CA ALA A 296 -15.67 -13.13 -2.50
C ALA A 296 -14.12 -13.07 -2.45
N THR A 297 -13.56 -11.87 -2.35
CA THR A 297 -12.11 -11.65 -2.19
C THR A 297 -11.58 -12.27 -0.90
N MET A 298 -12.18 -11.94 0.25
CA MET A 298 -11.78 -12.49 1.55
C MET A 298 -11.96 -14.01 1.60
N ARG A 299 -13.08 -14.55 1.09
CA ARG A 299 -13.31 -15.99 1.02
C ARG A 299 -12.28 -16.70 0.13
N ALA A 300 -11.92 -16.10 -1.01
CA ALA A 300 -10.89 -16.65 -1.88
C ALA A 300 -9.53 -16.69 -1.18
N ALA A 301 -9.16 -15.63 -0.45
CA ALA A 301 -7.90 -15.59 0.29
C ALA A 301 -7.84 -16.63 1.41
N LEU A 302 -8.94 -16.83 2.16
CA LEU A 302 -9.02 -17.86 3.20
C LEU A 302 -8.95 -19.27 2.59
N ALA A 303 -9.69 -19.53 1.51
CA ALA A 303 -9.66 -20.81 0.81
C ALA A 303 -8.26 -21.12 0.24
N ASP A 304 -7.59 -20.12 -0.35
CA ASP A 304 -6.22 -20.24 -0.85
C ASP A 304 -5.20 -20.49 0.29
N ALA A 305 -5.50 -19.99 1.48
CA ALA A 305 -4.71 -20.26 2.70
C ALA A 305 -4.97 -21.64 3.32
N GLY A 306 -6.07 -22.31 2.95
CA GLY A 306 -6.55 -23.51 3.63
C GLY A 306 -6.99 -23.24 5.07
N LEU A 307 -7.59 -22.08 5.31
CA LEU A 307 -8.06 -21.62 6.62
C LEU A 307 -9.56 -21.37 6.63
N ASP A 308 -10.15 -21.60 7.79
CA ASP A 308 -11.50 -21.18 8.07
C ASP A 308 -11.51 -19.77 8.72
N ALA A 309 -12.65 -19.10 8.66
CA ALA A 309 -12.83 -17.81 9.34
C ALA A 309 -12.54 -17.89 10.85
N ALA A 310 -12.66 -19.08 11.44
CA ALA A 310 -12.37 -19.34 12.83
C ALA A 310 -10.88 -19.24 13.20
N ASP A 311 -9.97 -19.41 12.26
CA ASP A 311 -8.53 -19.39 12.50
C ASP A 311 -7.96 -17.98 12.58
N VAL A 312 -8.67 -16.98 12.01
CA VAL A 312 -8.20 -15.60 11.92
C VAL A 312 -8.12 -14.96 13.31
N GLY A 313 -6.92 -14.55 13.69
CA GLY A 313 -6.64 -13.94 14.98
C GLY A 313 -6.68 -12.42 15.00
N TYR A 314 -6.50 -11.76 13.83
CA TYR A 314 -6.47 -10.32 13.66
C TYR A 314 -6.79 -9.92 12.22
N ILE A 315 -7.41 -8.75 12.05
CA ILE A 315 -7.67 -8.15 10.74
C ILE A 315 -6.98 -6.80 10.65
N ASN A 316 -6.13 -6.62 9.65
CA ASN A 316 -5.69 -5.30 9.21
C ASN A 316 -6.71 -4.82 8.19
N ALA A 317 -7.56 -3.90 8.60
CA ALA A 317 -8.67 -3.45 7.79
C ALA A 317 -8.22 -2.42 6.74
N HIS A 318 -8.89 -2.41 5.62
CA HIS A 318 -8.74 -1.31 4.66
C HIS A 318 -9.07 0.03 5.32
N GLY A 319 -10.20 0.14 6.04
CA GLY A 319 -10.52 1.16 7.02
C GLY A 319 -10.06 2.58 6.65
N THR A 320 -10.59 3.14 5.56
CA THR A 320 -10.12 4.41 5.00
C THR A 320 -10.62 5.64 5.73
N SER A 321 -11.50 5.50 6.73
CA SER A 321 -12.18 6.65 7.36
C SER A 321 -13.21 7.32 6.43
N THR A 322 -13.62 6.65 5.35
CA THR A 322 -14.73 7.12 4.52
C THR A 322 -16.04 6.49 4.98
N PRO A 323 -17.15 7.23 4.97
CA PRO A 323 -18.46 6.69 5.35
C PRO A 323 -18.83 5.43 4.57
N GLU A 324 -18.54 5.41 3.28
CA GLU A 324 -18.95 4.32 2.37
C GLU A 324 -18.09 3.07 2.53
N ASN A 325 -16.75 3.22 2.49
CA ASN A 325 -15.86 2.06 2.62
C ASN A 325 -16.03 1.35 3.94
N ASP A 326 -15.99 2.08 5.05
CA ASP A 326 -15.96 1.47 6.38
C ASP A 326 -17.28 0.72 6.67
N LYS A 327 -18.41 1.24 6.15
CA LYS A 327 -19.70 0.56 6.22
C LYS A 327 -19.72 -0.70 5.35
N MET A 328 -19.25 -0.62 4.11
CA MET A 328 -19.19 -1.76 3.19
C MET A 328 -18.26 -2.84 3.71
N GLU A 329 -17.05 -2.46 4.17
CA GLU A 329 -16.08 -3.39 4.73
C GLU A 329 -16.63 -4.11 5.97
N TYR A 330 -17.28 -3.38 6.89
CA TYR A 330 -17.95 -4.00 8.03
C TYR A 330 -18.98 -5.05 7.60
N GLY A 331 -19.89 -4.70 6.69
CA GLY A 331 -20.91 -5.63 6.18
C GLY A 331 -20.28 -6.86 5.51
N SER A 332 -19.23 -6.65 4.74
CA SER A 332 -18.49 -7.73 4.06
C SER A 332 -17.78 -8.66 5.04
N MET A 333 -17.11 -8.10 6.06
CA MET A 333 -16.49 -8.88 7.12
C MET A 333 -17.55 -9.66 7.94
N LEU A 334 -18.69 -9.05 8.23
CA LEU A 334 -19.78 -9.73 8.93
C LEU A 334 -20.30 -10.94 8.13
N ALA A 335 -20.42 -10.82 6.81
CA ALA A 335 -20.83 -11.92 5.94
C ALA A 335 -19.79 -13.07 5.86
N VAL A 336 -18.50 -12.77 6.10
CA VAL A 336 -17.41 -13.77 6.08
C VAL A 336 -17.23 -14.42 7.45
N PHE A 337 -17.17 -13.62 8.52
CA PHE A 337 -16.78 -14.05 9.86
C PHE A 337 -17.97 -14.31 10.80
N GLY A 338 -19.20 -13.91 10.39
CA GLY A 338 -20.40 -14.09 11.17
C GLY A 338 -20.33 -13.40 12.55
N GLU A 339 -20.96 -14.01 13.56
CA GLU A 339 -20.94 -13.50 14.95
C GLU A 339 -19.55 -13.40 15.55
N ARG A 340 -18.60 -14.20 15.05
CA ARG A 340 -17.20 -14.19 15.50
C ARG A 340 -16.51 -12.83 15.22
N LEU A 341 -16.96 -12.06 14.22
CA LEU A 341 -16.37 -10.77 13.87
C LEU A 341 -16.23 -9.85 15.09
N ALA A 342 -17.22 -9.83 15.96
CA ALA A 342 -17.21 -8.99 17.17
C ALA A 342 -16.08 -9.32 18.18
N SER A 343 -15.45 -10.51 18.05
CA SER A 343 -14.35 -10.98 18.91
C SER A 343 -12.98 -11.01 18.22
N ILE A 344 -12.94 -10.73 16.90
CA ILE A 344 -11.69 -10.63 16.16
C ILE A 344 -11.18 -9.18 16.27
N PRO A 345 -10.06 -8.92 16.97
CA PRO A 345 -9.50 -7.59 17.00
C PRO A 345 -9.10 -7.13 15.61
N LEU A 346 -9.34 -5.88 15.30
CA LEU A 346 -8.93 -5.28 14.06
C LEU A 346 -8.36 -3.88 14.26
N SER A 347 -7.54 -3.43 13.33
CA SER A 347 -7.06 -2.04 13.28
C SER A 347 -6.99 -1.53 11.85
N SER A 348 -7.11 -0.21 11.71
CA SER A 348 -6.70 0.49 10.51
C SER A 348 -5.49 1.37 10.82
N ASN A 349 -4.37 1.04 10.22
CA ASN A 349 -3.13 1.80 10.34
C ASN A 349 -3.26 3.20 9.70
N LYS A 350 -4.21 3.37 8.78
CA LYS A 350 -4.51 4.64 8.12
C LYS A 350 -4.96 5.75 9.10
N SER A 351 -5.39 5.38 10.29
CA SER A 351 -5.66 6.35 11.35
C SER A 351 -4.42 7.17 11.74
N MET A 352 -3.22 6.59 11.57
CA MET A 352 -1.94 7.18 11.95
C MET A 352 -1.13 7.66 10.75
N ILE A 353 -1.04 6.84 9.69
CA ILE A 353 -0.20 7.16 8.51
C ILE A 353 -0.95 7.91 7.41
N GLY A 354 -2.29 7.89 7.41
CA GLY A 354 -3.10 8.24 6.25
C GLY A 354 -3.17 7.08 5.24
N HIS A 355 -3.70 7.35 4.07
CA HIS A 355 -3.87 6.37 2.99
C HIS A 355 -2.75 6.50 1.97
N THR A 356 -1.82 5.56 1.94
CA THR A 356 -0.65 5.53 1.04
C THR A 356 -0.99 5.00 -0.36
N LEU A 357 -2.25 5.06 -0.76
CA LEU A 357 -2.77 4.75 -2.11
C LEU A 357 -2.21 3.44 -2.67
N THR A 358 -1.40 3.51 -3.75
CA THR A 358 -0.84 2.30 -4.39
C THR A 358 0.12 1.51 -3.49
N ALA A 359 0.73 2.15 -2.52
CA ALA A 359 1.60 1.47 -1.56
C ALA A 359 0.85 0.78 -0.42
N ALA A 360 -0.44 1.09 -0.19
CA ALA A 360 -1.17 0.74 1.02
C ALA A 360 -1.11 -0.76 1.36
N GLY A 361 -1.42 -1.64 0.40
CA GLY A 361 -1.47 -3.07 0.65
C GLY A 361 -0.13 -3.69 1.07
N ALA A 362 1.00 -3.16 0.57
CA ALA A 362 2.32 -3.64 0.96
C ALA A 362 2.77 -3.05 2.31
N VAL A 363 2.50 -1.77 2.57
CA VAL A 363 2.73 -1.13 3.87
C VAL A 363 1.97 -1.87 4.97
N GLU A 364 0.71 -2.18 4.73
CA GLU A 364 -0.16 -2.91 5.67
C GLU A 364 0.26 -4.38 5.83
N ALA A 365 0.80 -5.02 4.78
CA ALA A 365 1.39 -6.35 4.88
C ALA A 365 2.63 -6.36 5.80
N VAL A 366 3.53 -5.37 5.66
CA VAL A 366 4.69 -5.23 6.57
C VAL A 366 4.24 -5.02 8.01
N PHE A 367 3.27 -4.14 8.25
CA PHE A 367 2.72 -3.94 9.60
C PHE A 367 2.02 -5.19 10.15
N SER A 368 1.32 -5.95 9.32
CA SER A 368 0.67 -7.20 9.70
C SER A 368 1.68 -8.28 10.11
N LEU A 369 2.76 -8.43 9.35
CA LEU A 369 3.87 -9.32 9.71
C LEU A 369 4.53 -8.88 11.02
N GLN A 370 4.80 -7.59 11.17
CA GLN A 370 5.39 -7.06 12.40
C GLN A 370 4.47 -7.20 13.62
N THR A 371 3.14 -7.12 13.42
CA THR A 371 2.13 -7.40 14.45
C THR A 371 2.28 -8.83 14.98
N MET A 372 2.40 -9.81 14.08
CA MET A 372 2.61 -11.22 14.46
C MET A 372 3.97 -11.45 15.15
N LEU A 373 5.03 -10.86 14.61
CA LEU A 373 6.40 -10.99 15.15
C LEU A 373 6.55 -10.40 16.55
N SER A 374 5.88 -9.29 16.83
CA SER A 374 5.99 -8.59 18.12
C SER A 374 4.97 -9.04 19.15
N GLY A 375 3.89 -9.72 18.74
CA GLY A 375 2.76 -10.02 19.61
C GLY A 375 1.97 -8.77 20.06
N THR A 376 2.06 -7.67 19.30
CA THR A 376 1.44 -6.39 19.62
C THR A 376 0.49 -5.97 18.51
N LEU A 377 -0.78 -5.75 18.82
CA LEU A 377 -1.77 -5.19 17.91
C LEU A 377 -1.70 -3.66 17.95
N PRO A 378 -1.40 -2.97 16.83
CA PRO A 378 -1.36 -1.52 16.79
C PRO A 378 -2.78 -0.94 16.96
N PRO A 379 -2.92 0.29 17.49
CA PRO A 379 -4.22 0.90 17.68
C PRO A 379 -4.81 1.44 16.37
N THR A 380 -6.13 1.59 16.35
CA THR A 380 -6.81 2.58 15.51
C THR A 380 -7.01 3.81 16.38
N ILE A 381 -6.26 4.87 16.10
CA ILE A 381 -6.41 6.13 16.86
C ILE A 381 -7.64 6.93 16.39
N ASN A 382 -8.01 7.95 17.18
CA ASN A 382 -9.18 8.81 16.92
C ASN A 382 -10.54 8.09 16.99
N TYR A 383 -10.57 6.86 17.49
CA TYR A 383 -11.80 6.12 17.72
C TYR A 383 -12.41 6.55 19.06
N THR A 384 -13.08 7.71 19.07
CA THR A 384 -13.70 8.32 20.26
C THR A 384 -15.22 8.42 20.19
N ASN A 385 -15.78 8.25 18.99
CA ASN A 385 -17.21 8.29 18.72
C ASN A 385 -17.62 7.05 17.91
N PRO A 386 -17.81 5.88 18.57
CA PRO A 386 -18.16 4.64 17.88
C PRO A 386 -19.43 4.79 17.03
N ASP A 387 -19.41 4.27 15.82
CA ASP A 387 -20.61 4.21 15.00
C ASP A 387 -21.53 3.10 15.51
N PRO A 388 -22.77 3.42 15.97
CA PRO A 388 -23.68 2.41 16.54
C PRO A 388 -24.12 1.36 15.51
N ALA A 389 -23.93 1.61 14.22
CA ALA A 389 -24.24 0.65 13.15
C ALA A 389 -23.06 -0.32 12.86
N ILE A 390 -21.91 -0.14 13.51
CA ILE A 390 -20.69 -0.90 13.28
C ILE A 390 -20.23 -1.52 14.61
N THR A 391 -20.46 -2.84 14.75
CA THR A 391 -20.04 -3.58 15.95
C THR A 391 -18.75 -4.34 15.66
N LEU A 392 -17.61 -3.76 16.04
CA LEU A 392 -16.27 -4.31 15.81
C LEU A 392 -15.42 -4.21 17.07
N ASP A 393 -14.53 -5.18 17.29
CA ASP A 393 -13.43 -5.04 18.25
C ASP A 393 -12.29 -4.23 17.61
N VAL A 394 -12.56 -2.96 17.32
CA VAL A 394 -11.50 -2.04 16.90
C VAL A 394 -10.54 -1.92 18.09
N VAL A 395 -9.22 -2.06 17.86
CA VAL A 395 -8.22 -1.81 18.92
C VAL A 395 -8.16 -0.29 19.17
N PRO A 396 -8.92 0.25 20.16
CA PRO A 396 -9.17 1.69 20.19
C PRO A 396 -8.03 2.44 20.88
N ASN A 397 -7.43 3.39 20.20
CA ASN A 397 -6.53 4.43 20.68
C ASN A 397 -5.26 3.97 21.42
N LYS A 398 -5.15 2.71 21.85
CA LYS A 398 -3.99 2.13 22.54
C LYS A 398 -3.72 0.75 22.01
N LYS A 399 -2.44 0.43 21.83
CA LYS A 399 -2.01 -0.92 21.44
C LYS A 399 -2.50 -1.98 22.43
N ARG A 400 -2.63 -3.21 21.95
CA ARG A 400 -3.02 -4.37 22.75
C ARG A 400 -1.98 -5.46 22.59
N GLU A 401 -1.49 -6.01 23.68
CA GLU A 401 -0.60 -7.17 23.65
C GLU A 401 -1.46 -8.43 23.44
N LYS A 402 -1.24 -9.09 22.31
CA LYS A 402 -1.92 -10.33 21.94
C LYS A 402 -1.14 -11.03 20.84
N GLN A 403 -0.67 -12.24 21.10
CA GLN A 403 -0.09 -13.09 20.06
C GLN A 403 -1.17 -13.57 19.09
N VAL A 404 -0.90 -13.44 17.80
CA VAL A 404 -1.77 -13.91 16.73
C VAL A 404 -0.93 -14.64 15.70
N ASN A 405 -1.48 -15.76 15.15
CA ASN A 405 -0.76 -16.61 14.20
C ASN A 405 -1.20 -16.38 12.76
N PHE A 406 -2.45 -15.93 12.55
CA PHE A 406 -3.01 -15.68 11.24
C PHE A 406 -3.64 -14.27 11.19
N VAL A 407 -3.28 -13.55 10.16
CA VAL A 407 -3.76 -12.18 9.90
C VAL A 407 -4.35 -12.11 8.50
N VAL A 408 -5.52 -11.47 8.38
CA VAL A 408 -6.09 -11.05 7.10
C VAL A 408 -5.83 -9.56 6.93
N SER A 409 -5.27 -9.16 5.79
CA SER A 409 -5.11 -7.75 5.40
C SER A 409 -5.94 -7.45 4.16
N ASN A 410 -6.83 -6.47 4.25
CA ASN A 410 -7.77 -6.09 3.19
C ASN A 410 -7.34 -4.82 2.46
N SER A 411 -7.49 -4.81 1.15
CA SER A 411 -7.27 -3.65 0.29
C SER A 411 -8.38 -3.54 -0.76
N PHE A 412 -9.20 -2.49 -0.69
CA PHE A 412 -10.31 -2.26 -1.60
C PHE A 412 -10.06 -0.98 -2.41
N GLY A 413 -9.92 -1.10 -3.72
CA GLY A 413 -9.47 -0.02 -4.60
C GLY A 413 -10.63 0.67 -5.35
N PHE A 414 -10.48 1.97 -5.57
CA PHE A 414 -11.28 2.65 -6.59
C PHE A 414 -11.06 1.97 -7.95
N GLY A 415 -12.10 1.88 -8.78
CA GLY A 415 -12.09 1.07 -10.00
C GLY A 415 -12.53 -0.38 -9.75
N GLY A 416 -12.74 -0.75 -8.48
CA GLY A 416 -13.33 -2.02 -8.08
C GLY A 416 -12.35 -3.17 -7.87
N GLN A 417 -11.05 -2.96 -7.93
CA GLN A 417 -10.09 -4.00 -7.59
C GLN A 417 -10.04 -4.20 -6.07
N ASN A 418 -10.30 -5.42 -5.63
CA ASN A 418 -10.29 -5.83 -4.24
C ASN A 418 -9.27 -6.95 -4.06
N ALA A 419 -8.37 -6.81 -3.09
CA ALA A 419 -7.39 -7.82 -2.73
C ALA A 419 -7.40 -8.08 -1.23
N SER A 420 -7.22 -9.33 -0.83
CA SER A 420 -7.01 -9.73 0.56
C SER A 420 -5.81 -10.68 0.63
N LEU A 421 -4.96 -10.43 1.59
CA LEU A 421 -3.79 -11.25 1.88
C LEU A 421 -4.00 -11.97 3.21
N VAL A 422 -3.66 -13.25 3.26
CA VAL A 422 -3.59 -14.04 4.49
C VAL A 422 -2.13 -14.33 4.78
N MET A 423 -1.69 -13.93 5.96
CA MET A 423 -0.34 -14.12 6.44
C MET A 423 -0.34 -15.01 7.66
N ALA A 424 0.71 -15.82 7.81
CA ALA A 424 0.94 -16.67 8.97
C ALA A 424 2.32 -16.41 9.56
N LEU A 425 2.47 -16.61 10.87
CA LEU A 425 3.77 -16.48 11.55
C LEU A 425 4.69 -17.62 11.18
N GLU A 426 4.16 -18.82 11.11
CA GLU A 426 4.91 -20.06 10.83
C GLU A 426 4.25 -20.86 9.71
N PRO A 427 5.04 -21.71 9.00
CA PRO A 427 4.48 -22.69 8.08
C PRO A 427 3.64 -23.69 8.87
N ALA A 428 2.44 -23.99 8.40
CA ALA A 428 1.57 -25.00 9.02
C ALA A 428 1.89 -26.39 8.51
#